data_416d09c236f83f14d127cf2f55aca1ef
#
_entry.id   416d09c236f83f14d127cf2f55aca1ef
#
_cell.length_a   1.000
_cell.length_b   1.000
_cell.length_c   1.000
_cell.angle_alpha   90.00
_cell.angle_beta   90.00
_cell.angle_gamma   90.00
#
_symmetry.space_group_name_H-M   'P 1'
#
loop_
_entity.id
_entity.type
_entity.pdbx_description
1 polymer ?
#
loop_
_entity_poly.entity_id
_entity_poly.type
_entity_poly.pdbx_seq_one_letter_code
_entity_poly.pdbx_strand_id
1 'polypeptide(L)'
;GEYAAVFDPLDGSANIEAGLPCGTIFGILRASGSAREGRKAGPSTVVLPGRRLVAAGYCLYGPSTKLVFTLGAGVFEFTLREEGVQGGGGEGGLGGGELDFVLTRSNLRIPRSGNIYSVNEANSVSWSEAIQEYFQDLKTTMAAPPSSADGGGGGIDEEAAEVENQYAGALVADIHNVLVNGGVFAYPADVRNPNGKLRLLYEGNPIAMIVEEAGGIATTGFEAIRDVRPQSVHHRIPAFFGSPDDLLPLLDPRYLHSKKRR
;
A
#
# COMPACT_ATOMS: atom_id res chain seq x y z
N GLY A 1 13.78 8.02 -24.20
CA GLY A 1 12.63 7.11 -24.14
C GLY A 1 11.35 7.84 -23.82
N GLU A 2 10.20 7.26 -24.09
CA GLU A 2 8.89 7.85 -23.82
C GLU A 2 8.46 7.69 -22.35
N TYR A 3 9.12 6.84 -21.59
CA TYR A 3 8.79 6.51 -20.20
C TYR A 3 9.98 6.74 -19.28
N ALA A 4 9.66 7.00 -18.02
CA ALA A 4 10.61 7.08 -16.91
C ALA A 4 10.13 6.17 -15.77
N ALA A 5 11.06 5.47 -15.14
CA ALA A 5 10.79 4.66 -13.96
C ALA A 5 11.24 5.40 -12.69
N VAL A 6 10.43 5.30 -11.67
CA VAL A 6 10.76 5.67 -10.30
C VAL A 6 10.63 4.43 -9.44
N PHE A 7 11.54 4.20 -8.50
CA PHE A 7 11.49 2.99 -7.69
C PHE A 7 12.18 3.17 -6.34
N ASP A 8 11.69 2.48 -5.33
CA ASP A 8 12.40 2.14 -4.12
C ASP A 8 12.99 0.74 -4.30
N PRO A 9 14.32 0.62 -4.39
CA PRO A 9 14.93 -0.68 -4.65
C PRO A 9 14.75 -1.68 -3.51
N LEU A 10 14.57 -1.20 -2.27
CA LEU A 10 14.50 -2.06 -1.08
C LEU A 10 13.74 -1.39 0.07
N ASP A 11 12.42 -1.40 -0.03
CA ASP A 11 11.50 -1.04 1.06
C ASP A 11 11.62 -2.03 2.21
N GLY A 12 11.65 -1.52 3.45
CA GLY A 12 11.81 -2.35 4.64
C GLY A 12 13.23 -2.88 4.85
N SER A 13 14.28 -2.16 4.41
CA SER A 13 15.68 -2.60 4.54
C SER A 13 16.10 -2.94 5.98
N ALA A 14 15.48 -2.33 6.99
CA ALA A 14 15.72 -2.67 8.40
C ALA A 14 15.24 -4.09 8.77
N ASN A 15 14.36 -4.68 7.98
CA ASN A 15 13.81 -6.01 8.22
C ASN A 15 14.75 -7.14 7.79
N ILE A 16 15.74 -6.86 6.94
CA ILE A 16 16.59 -7.88 6.30
C ILE A 16 17.35 -8.69 7.33
N GLU A 17 18.02 -8.03 8.28
CA GLU A 17 18.82 -8.70 9.30
C GLU A 17 17.97 -9.61 10.21
N ALA A 18 16.70 -9.25 10.39
CA ALA A 18 15.75 -10.02 11.18
C ALA A 18 15.02 -11.12 10.37
N GLY A 19 15.27 -11.24 9.07
CA GLY A 19 14.58 -12.19 8.19
C GLY A 19 13.09 -11.89 8.00
N LEU A 20 12.68 -10.65 8.22
CA LEU A 20 11.31 -10.20 8.02
C LEU A 20 11.09 -9.75 6.56
N PRO A 21 9.83 -9.73 6.08
CA PRO A 21 9.50 -9.33 4.71
C PRO A 21 10.04 -7.94 4.36
N CYS A 22 10.49 -7.80 3.12
CA CYS A 22 10.89 -6.55 2.48
C CYS A 22 10.49 -6.59 1.00
N GLY A 23 10.79 -5.55 0.22
CA GLY A 23 10.46 -5.59 -1.20
C GLY A 23 10.93 -4.40 -2.01
N THR A 24 10.56 -4.40 -3.29
CA THR A 24 10.84 -3.34 -4.25
C THR A 24 9.52 -2.70 -4.68
N ILE A 25 9.45 -1.38 -4.73
CA ILE A 25 8.28 -0.63 -5.24
C ILE A 25 8.68 0.10 -6.51
N PHE A 26 7.83 0.12 -7.53
CA PHE A 26 8.09 0.86 -8.75
C PHE A 26 6.85 1.56 -9.31
N GLY A 27 7.09 2.64 -10.04
CA GLY A 27 6.10 3.36 -10.83
C GLY A 27 6.66 3.76 -12.18
N ILE A 28 5.84 3.68 -13.22
CA ILE A 28 6.19 4.08 -14.58
C ILE A 28 5.40 5.32 -14.94
N LEU A 29 6.11 6.36 -15.34
CA LEU A 29 5.57 7.64 -15.75
C LEU A 29 5.74 7.80 -17.28
N ARG A 30 4.77 8.41 -17.94
CA ARG A 30 5.01 8.92 -19.28
C ARG A 30 5.85 10.19 -19.16
N ALA A 31 7.04 10.18 -19.76
CA ALA A 31 7.98 11.30 -19.69
C ALA A 31 7.34 12.57 -20.29
N SER A 32 7.50 13.71 -19.60
CA SER A 32 7.03 14.98 -20.15
C SER A 32 7.98 15.55 -21.21
N GLY A 33 7.42 16.23 -22.19
CA GLY A 33 7.97 16.95 -23.35
C GLY A 33 9.48 17.00 -23.62
N SER A 34 10.31 17.31 -22.63
CA SER A 34 11.77 17.47 -22.81
C SER A 34 12.53 16.16 -23.09
N ALA A 35 12.02 15.00 -22.62
CA ALA A 35 12.62 13.71 -22.94
C ALA A 35 12.27 13.23 -24.36
N ARG A 36 11.17 13.73 -24.94
CA ARG A 36 10.80 13.49 -26.34
C ARG A 36 11.72 14.16 -27.35
N GLU A 37 12.33 15.28 -26.95
CA GLU A 37 13.19 16.12 -27.83
C GLU A 37 14.69 15.76 -27.73
N GLY A 38 15.05 14.57 -27.23
CA GLY A 38 16.44 14.11 -27.14
C GLY A 38 17.24 14.76 -26.00
N ARG A 39 16.61 15.56 -25.14
CA ARG A 39 17.26 16.08 -23.93
C ARG A 39 17.41 14.98 -22.87
N LYS A 40 18.54 14.97 -22.17
CA LYS A 40 18.79 14.04 -21.05
C LYS A 40 17.67 14.17 -20.02
N ALA A 41 17.04 13.03 -19.65
CA ALA A 41 16.12 12.97 -18.55
C ALA A 41 16.82 13.45 -17.27
N GLY A 42 16.19 14.39 -16.55
CA GLY A 42 16.66 14.90 -15.27
C GLY A 42 15.58 14.73 -14.20
N PRO A 43 15.87 15.08 -12.94
CA PRO A 43 14.90 14.98 -11.84
C PRO A 43 13.54 15.63 -12.17
N SER A 44 13.53 16.75 -12.89
CA SER A 44 12.31 17.45 -13.30
C SER A 44 11.38 16.64 -14.22
N THR A 45 11.89 15.62 -14.92
CA THR A 45 11.08 14.78 -15.79
C THR A 45 10.22 13.78 -15.03
N VAL A 46 10.55 13.49 -13.77
CA VAL A 46 9.86 12.53 -12.91
C VAL A 46 9.10 13.19 -11.75
N VAL A 47 9.36 14.45 -11.44
CA VAL A 47 8.66 15.21 -10.39
C VAL A 47 7.27 15.62 -10.89
N LEU A 48 6.39 14.63 -11.02
CA LEU A 48 5.03 14.74 -11.56
C LEU A 48 4.01 14.13 -10.56
N PRO A 49 2.75 14.63 -10.55
CA PRO A 49 1.69 14.02 -9.73
C PRO A 49 1.47 12.54 -10.08
N GLY A 50 1.02 11.76 -9.11
CA GLY A 50 0.76 10.32 -9.25
C GLY A 50 -0.26 9.97 -10.32
N ARG A 51 -1.15 10.90 -10.69
CA ARG A 51 -2.09 10.74 -11.83
C ARG A 51 -1.38 10.58 -13.19
N ARG A 52 -0.08 10.86 -13.26
CA ARG A 52 0.76 10.67 -14.47
C ARG A 52 1.38 9.29 -14.56
N LEU A 53 1.22 8.43 -13.54
CA LEU A 53 1.60 7.02 -13.61
C LEU A 53 0.75 6.31 -14.67
N VAL A 54 1.42 5.48 -15.46
CA VAL A 54 0.79 4.58 -16.46
C VAL A 54 0.88 3.12 -16.02
N ALA A 55 1.78 2.82 -15.09
CA ALA A 55 1.89 1.54 -14.42
C ALA A 55 2.48 1.72 -13.02
N ALA A 56 2.12 0.83 -12.11
CA ALA A 56 2.73 0.75 -10.79
C ALA A 56 2.76 -0.70 -10.32
N GLY A 57 3.73 -1.04 -9.48
CA GLY A 57 3.84 -2.38 -8.92
C GLY A 57 4.78 -2.43 -7.74
N TYR A 58 4.75 -3.56 -7.07
CA TYR A 58 5.75 -3.94 -6.08
C TYR A 58 6.07 -5.43 -6.16
N CYS A 59 7.28 -5.78 -5.75
CA CYS A 59 7.67 -7.15 -5.49
C CYS A 59 7.87 -7.32 -4.00
N LEU A 60 7.14 -8.24 -3.37
CA LEU A 60 7.25 -8.60 -1.96
C LEU A 60 8.15 -9.81 -1.82
N TYR A 61 9.22 -9.70 -1.05
CA TYR A 61 10.14 -10.77 -0.69
C TYR A 61 9.82 -11.26 0.71
N GLY A 62 9.31 -12.49 0.81
CA GLY A 62 8.86 -13.09 2.06
C GLY A 62 8.80 -14.61 1.93
N PRO A 63 7.94 -15.30 2.72
CA PRO A 63 7.74 -16.74 2.63
C PRO A 63 7.37 -17.23 1.22
N SER A 64 6.78 -16.36 0.42
CA SER A 64 6.67 -16.52 -1.04
C SER A 64 6.90 -15.15 -1.69
N THR A 65 7.63 -15.16 -2.81
CA THR A 65 7.84 -13.93 -3.58
C THR A 65 6.60 -13.63 -4.40
N LYS A 66 6.03 -12.42 -4.20
CA LYS A 66 4.85 -11.93 -4.89
C LYS A 66 5.20 -10.72 -5.75
N LEU A 67 4.71 -10.69 -6.98
CA LEU A 67 4.71 -9.50 -7.83
C LEU A 67 3.26 -9.02 -7.97
N VAL A 68 2.98 -7.81 -7.54
CA VAL A 68 1.67 -7.17 -7.70
C VAL A 68 1.83 -5.94 -8.57
N PHE A 69 1.02 -5.81 -9.61
CA PHE A 69 1.07 -4.62 -10.45
C PHE A 69 -0.27 -4.27 -11.09
N THR A 70 -0.35 -3.04 -11.59
CA THR A 70 -1.45 -2.51 -12.37
C THR A 70 -0.96 -1.69 -13.55
N LEU A 71 -1.74 -1.73 -14.64
CA LEU A 71 -1.60 -0.86 -15.82
C LEU A 71 -2.78 0.16 -15.90
N GLY A 72 -3.54 0.35 -14.81
CA GLY A 72 -4.72 1.21 -14.75
C GLY A 72 -6.01 0.53 -15.22
N ALA A 73 -6.03 -0.81 -15.22
CA ALA A 73 -7.19 -1.63 -15.59
C ALA A 73 -7.25 -2.89 -14.72
N GLY A 74 -7.35 -2.69 -13.39
CA GLY A 74 -7.33 -3.75 -12.39
C GLY A 74 -5.94 -4.08 -11.87
N VAL A 75 -5.89 -4.88 -10.83
CA VAL A 75 -4.66 -5.28 -10.11
C VAL A 75 -4.42 -6.77 -10.30
N PHE A 76 -3.20 -7.15 -10.61
CA PHE A 76 -2.78 -8.53 -10.87
C PHE A 76 -1.70 -8.94 -9.88
N GLU A 77 -1.84 -10.14 -9.33
CA GLU A 77 -0.86 -10.77 -8.45
C GLU A 77 -0.27 -12.01 -9.11
N PHE A 78 1.04 -12.09 -9.09
CA PHE A 78 1.82 -13.25 -9.52
C PHE A 78 2.64 -13.79 -8.35
N THR A 79 2.83 -15.10 -8.33
CA THR A 79 3.70 -15.76 -7.36
C THR A 79 4.86 -16.39 -8.09
N LEU A 80 6.09 -16.14 -7.61
CA LEU A 80 7.28 -16.82 -8.10
C LEU A 80 7.21 -18.30 -7.66
N ARG A 81 7.29 -19.19 -8.63
CA ARG A 81 7.27 -20.65 -8.44
C ARG A 81 8.40 -21.28 -9.22
N GLU A 82 8.89 -22.40 -8.71
CA GLU A 82 9.76 -23.29 -9.45
C GLU A 82 8.87 -24.13 -10.38
N GLU A 83 9.10 -24.06 -11.69
CA GLU A 83 8.46 -24.98 -12.61
C GLU A 83 8.96 -26.39 -12.30
N GLY A 84 8.04 -27.24 -11.82
CA GLY A 84 8.36 -28.63 -11.55
C GLY A 84 8.79 -29.32 -12.83
N VAL A 85 9.96 -29.93 -12.81
CA VAL A 85 10.38 -30.92 -13.81
C VAL A 85 9.31 -32.02 -13.84
N GLN A 86 8.41 -31.98 -14.85
CA GLN A 86 7.51 -33.09 -15.10
C GLN A 86 8.35 -34.34 -15.44
N GLY A 87 8.35 -35.28 -14.51
CA GLY A 87 8.72 -36.67 -14.61
C GLY A 87 9.50 -37.13 -15.85
N GLY A 88 10.81 -37.04 -15.81
CA GLY A 88 11.72 -37.86 -16.59
C GLY A 88 12.67 -38.51 -15.61
N GLY A 89 12.45 -39.80 -15.27
CA GLY A 89 13.33 -40.57 -14.40
C GLY A 89 14.75 -40.61 -14.98
N GLY A 90 15.63 -39.81 -14.43
CA GLY A 90 17.06 -39.81 -14.67
C GLY A 90 17.78 -39.49 -13.37
N GLU A 91 18.48 -40.46 -12.84
CA GLU A 91 19.30 -40.34 -11.64
C GLU A 91 20.36 -39.25 -11.80
N GLY A 92 20.42 -38.30 -10.86
CA GLY A 92 21.66 -37.57 -10.52
C GLY A 92 21.87 -36.19 -11.08
N GLY A 93 20.84 -35.40 -11.36
CA GLY A 93 21.01 -33.95 -11.63
C GLY A 93 20.34 -33.11 -10.55
N LEU A 94 21.10 -32.19 -9.93
CA LEU A 94 20.53 -31.01 -9.27
C LEU A 94 19.90 -30.14 -10.38
N GLY A 95 18.73 -30.59 -10.89
CA GLY A 95 17.94 -29.84 -11.84
C GLY A 95 17.32 -28.66 -11.12
N GLY A 96 17.96 -27.49 -11.17
CA GLY A 96 17.31 -26.25 -10.82
C GLY A 96 16.15 -26.03 -11.78
N GLY A 97 14.92 -26.14 -11.30
CA GLY A 97 13.74 -25.76 -12.06
C GLY A 97 13.84 -24.28 -12.46
N GLU A 98 13.30 -23.94 -13.62
CA GLU A 98 13.21 -22.55 -14.04
C GLU A 98 12.20 -21.82 -13.12
N LEU A 99 12.63 -20.68 -12.57
CA LEU A 99 11.76 -19.86 -11.72
C LEU A 99 10.90 -18.98 -12.62
N ASP A 100 9.60 -19.06 -12.49
CA ASP A 100 8.67 -18.21 -13.25
C ASP A 100 7.60 -17.58 -12.38
N PHE A 101 7.11 -16.41 -12.79
CA PHE A 101 6.00 -15.71 -12.16
C PHE A 101 4.67 -16.19 -12.72
N VAL A 102 3.94 -16.96 -11.95
CA VAL A 102 2.62 -17.50 -12.30
C VAL A 102 1.52 -16.59 -11.78
N LEU A 103 0.58 -16.19 -12.63
CA LEU A 103 -0.61 -15.42 -12.24
C LEU A 103 -1.41 -16.20 -11.19
N THR A 104 -1.54 -15.62 -9.99
CA THR A 104 -2.27 -16.23 -8.87
C THR A 104 -3.59 -15.54 -8.57
N ARG A 105 -3.71 -14.25 -8.85
CA ARG A 105 -4.97 -13.50 -8.73
C ARG A 105 -5.08 -12.48 -9.85
N SER A 106 -6.24 -12.47 -10.53
CA SER A 106 -6.62 -11.44 -11.51
C SER A 106 -7.68 -10.53 -10.91
N ASN A 107 -7.59 -9.23 -11.23
CA ASN A 107 -8.54 -8.23 -10.75
C ASN A 107 -8.72 -8.25 -9.22
N LEU A 108 -7.60 -8.27 -8.51
CA LEU A 108 -7.58 -8.24 -7.04
C LEU A 108 -8.35 -7.00 -6.56
N ARG A 109 -9.27 -7.20 -5.63
CA ARG A 109 -10.06 -6.16 -4.99
C ARG A 109 -9.80 -6.18 -3.49
N ILE A 110 -9.57 -4.98 -2.94
CA ILE A 110 -9.51 -4.82 -1.48
C ILE A 110 -10.92 -5.02 -0.90
N PRO A 111 -11.09 -5.74 0.22
CA PRO A 111 -12.35 -5.79 0.93
C PRO A 111 -12.85 -4.40 1.32
N ARG A 112 -14.17 -4.22 1.42
CA ARG A 112 -14.75 -2.92 1.78
C ARG A 112 -14.38 -2.45 3.18
N SER A 113 -14.18 -3.39 4.11
CA SER A 113 -13.69 -3.19 5.46
C SER A 113 -12.84 -4.38 5.89
N GLY A 114 -12.10 -4.26 6.97
CA GLY A 114 -11.32 -5.35 7.58
C GLY A 114 -11.19 -5.16 9.09
N ASN A 115 -10.56 -6.11 9.77
CA ASN A 115 -10.27 -6.06 11.19
C ASN A 115 -8.79 -5.82 11.50
N ILE A 116 -7.99 -5.49 10.46
CA ILE A 116 -6.56 -5.24 10.57
C ILE A 116 -6.28 -3.76 10.44
N TYR A 117 -5.49 -3.21 11.35
CA TYR A 117 -4.84 -1.93 11.14
C TYR A 117 -3.33 -2.09 11.29
N SER A 118 -2.58 -1.45 10.39
CA SER A 118 -1.13 -1.52 10.33
C SER A 118 -0.56 -0.12 10.56
N VAL A 119 -0.08 0.14 11.77
CA VAL A 119 0.53 1.42 12.13
C VAL A 119 1.51 1.24 13.29
N ASN A 120 2.60 1.99 13.30
CA ASN A 120 3.49 2.00 14.46
C ASN A 120 2.84 2.75 15.63
N GLU A 121 2.05 2.06 16.42
CA GLU A 121 1.25 2.60 17.51
C GLU A 121 2.11 3.15 18.68
N ALA A 122 3.37 2.73 18.79
CA ALA A 122 4.32 3.30 19.75
C ALA A 122 4.59 4.80 19.52
N ASN A 123 4.29 5.31 18.32
CA ASN A 123 4.38 6.74 18.00
C ASN A 123 3.07 7.52 18.28
N SER A 124 2.02 6.87 18.74
CA SER A 124 0.68 7.48 18.91
C SER A 124 0.68 8.73 19.79
N VAL A 125 1.52 8.77 20.82
CA VAL A 125 1.69 9.95 21.68
C VAL A 125 2.21 11.19 20.94
N SER A 126 2.78 11.02 19.75
CA SER A 126 3.33 12.08 18.91
C SER A 126 2.37 12.50 17.77
N TRP A 127 1.23 11.83 17.62
CA TRP A 127 0.22 12.17 16.61
C TRP A 127 -0.64 13.34 17.09
N SER A 128 -1.34 13.98 16.14
CA SER A 128 -2.37 14.96 16.49
C SER A 128 -3.53 14.28 17.22
N GLU A 129 -4.23 15.03 18.07
CA GLU A 129 -5.43 14.54 18.78
C GLU A 129 -6.45 13.93 17.80
N ALA A 130 -6.67 14.57 16.65
CA ALA A 130 -7.59 14.07 15.65
C ALA A 130 -7.20 12.70 15.07
N ILE A 131 -5.91 12.43 14.89
CA ILE A 131 -5.43 11.11 14.43
C ILE A 131 -5.55 10.06 15.53
N GLN A 132 -5.28 10.44 16.79
CA GLN A 132 -5.48 9.55 17.92
C GLN A 132 -6.97 9.18 18.08
N GLU A 133 -7.86 10.15 17.96
CA GLU A 133 -9.31 9.96 17.98
C GLU A 133 -9.78 9.05 16.85
N TYR A 134 -9.32 9.32 15.61
CA TYR A 134 -9.63 8.46 14.47
C TYR A 134 -9.27 7.00 14.72
N PHE A 135 -8.05 6.70 15.21
CA PHE A 135 -7.66 5.32 15.47
C PHE A 135 -8.43 4.69 16.63
N GLN A 136 -8.85 5.48 17.62
CA GLN A 136 -9.73 4.98 18.68
C GLN A 136 -11.10 4.60 18.14
N ASP A 137 -11.69 5.46 17.31
CA ASP A 137 -12.98 5.21 16.67
C ASP A 137 -12.89 4.04 15.69
N LEU A 138 -11.82 3.96 14.90
CA LEU A 138 -11.57 2.86 13.96
C LEU A 138 -11.56 1.51 14.69
N LYS A 139 -10.79 1.39 15.77
CA LYS A 139 -10.73 0.15 16.58
C LYS A 139 -12.09 -0.23 17.15
N THR A 140 -12.84 0.75 17.60
CA THR A 140 -14.19 0.53 18.14
C THR A 140 -15.15 0.04 17.05
N THR A 141 -15.06 0.63 15.85
CA THR A 141 -15.90 0.24 14.70
C THR A 141 -15.53 -1.15 14.18
N MET A 142 -14.24 -1.45 14.07
CA MET A 142 -13.75 -2.77 13.63
C MET A 142 -14.14 -3.88 14.60
N ALA A 143 -14.17 -3.59 15.91
CA ALA A 143 -14.58 -4.55 16.94
C ALA A 143 -16.11 -4.77 17.03
N ALA A 144 -16.89 -3.88 16.42
CA ALA A 144 -18.35 -4.01 16.45
C ALA A 144 -18.80 -5.24 15.65
N PRO A 145 -19.74 -6.04 16.15
CA PRO A 145 -20.31 -7.14 15.39
C PRO A 145 -20.95 -6.62 14.10
N PRO A 146 -20.91 -7.37 13.00
CA PRO A 146 -21.52 -6.96 11.75
C PRO A 146 -23.00 -6.65 11.98
N SER A 147 -23.44 -5.44 11.60
CA SER A 147 -24.86 -5.09 11.74
C SER A 147 -25.69 -5.99 10.82
N SER A 148 -26.60 -6.77 11.40
CA SER A 148 -27.58 -7.57 10.67
C SER A 148 -28.54 -6.66 9.89
N ALA A 149 -28.09 -6.16 8.73
CA ALA A 149 -28.92 -5.33 7.84
C ALA A 149 -29.99 -6.14 7.09
N ASP A 150 -29.97 -7.49 7.18
CA ASP A 150 -31.00 -8.38 6.64
C ASP A 150 -31.66 -9.14 7.80
N GLY A 151 -32.91 -8.79 8.06
CA GLY A 151 -33.76 -9.34 9.13
C GLY A 151 -34.07 -10.83 8.99
N GLY A 152 -33.06 -11.69 9.12
CA GLY A 152 -33.16 -13.13 9.20
C GLY A 152 -32.78 -13.60 10.59
N GLY A 153 -33.79 -13.84 11.44
CA GLY A 153 -33.60 -14.31 12.81
C GLY A 153 -32.89 -15.66 12.89
N GLY A 154 -31.89 -15.71 13.73
CA GLY A 154 -31.18 -16.93 14.11
C GLY A 154 -30.09 -16.59 15.07
N GLY A 155 -30.41 -16.61 16.37
CA GLY A 155 -29.46 -16.29 17.44
C GLY A 155 -28.27 -17.26 17.45
N ILE A 156 -27.17 -16.80 17.06
CA ILE A 156 -25.83 -17.16 17.52
C ILE A 156 -25.26 -15.86 18.03
N ASP A 157 -24.66 -15.88 19.22
CA ASP A 157 -23.92 -14.75 19.78
C ASP A 157 -22.90 -14.34 18.72
N GLU A 158 -23.16 -13.23 17.99
CA GLU A 158 -22.19 -12.65 17.06
C GLU A 158 -21.05 -12.08 17.92
N GLU A 159 -20.02 -12.88 18.08
CA GLU A 159 -18.83 -12.52 18.83
C GLU A 159 -18.17 -11.30 18.15
N ALA A 160 -17.78 -10.31 18.94
CA ALA A 160 -17.07 -9.14 18.42
C ALA A 160 -15.84 -9.57 17.64
N ALA A 161 -15.59 -8.96 16.48
CA ALA A 161 -14.43 -9.28 15.68
C ALA A 161 -13.14 -8.94 16.45
N GLU A 162 -12.17 -9.84 16.44
CA GLU A 162 -10.84 -9.56 16.97
C GLU A 162 -10.16 -8.53 16.07
N VAL A 163 -9.74 -7.40 16.65
CA VAL A 163 -9.06 -6.31 15.95
C VAL A 163 -7.57 -6.43 16.18
N GLU A 164 -6.80 -6.50 15.09
CA GLU A 164 -5.39 -6.76 15.16
C GLU A 164 -4.54 -5.58 14.64
N ASN A 165 -3.48 -5.22 15.39
CA ASN A 165 -2.41 -4.38 14.87
C ASN A 165 -1.34 -5.27 14.25
N GLN A 166 -1.28 -5.32 12.92
CA GLN A 166 -0.31 -6.11 12.15
C GLN A 166 0.64 -5.18 11.40
N TYR A 167 1.66 -4.66 12.10
CA TYR A 167 2.66 -3.76 11.55
C TYR A 167 4.00 -4.47 11.33
N ALA A 168 4.32 -4.80 10.07
CA ALA A 168 5.57 -5.47 9.70
C ALA A 168 6.76 -4.51 9.56
N GLY A 169 6.50 -3.21 9.40
CA GLY A 169 7.53 -2.19 9.25
C GLY A 169 8.14 -2.10 7.85
N ALA A 170 7.59 -2.82 6.87
CA ALA A 170 7.85 -2.69 5.45
C ALA A 170 6.54 -2.37 4.72
N LEU A 171 6.51 -1.26 3.99
CA LEU A 171 5.30 -0.78 3.31
C LEU A 171 4.69 -1.85 2.40
N VAL A 172 5.52 -2.57 1.63
CA VAL A 172 5.05 -3.62 0.73
C VAL A 172 4.36 -4.78 1.45
N ALA A 173 4.85 -5.17 2.64
CA ALA A 173 4.28 -6.26 3.43
C ALA A 173 2.95 -5.84 4.06
N ASP A 174 2.95 -4.66 4.67
CA ASP A 174 1.78 -4.09 5.33
C ASP A 174 0.66 -3.82 4.32
N ILE A 175 0.98 -3.24 3.17
CA ILE A 175 0.02 -2.98 2.08
C ILE A 175 -0.50 -4.29 1.45
N HIS A 176 0.37 -5.29 1.25
CA HIS A 176 -0.08 -6.57 0.71
C HIS A 176 -1.11 -7.24 1.63
N ASN A 177 -0.87 -7.19 2.95
CA ASN A 177 -1.81 -7.69 3.94
C ASN A 177 -3.16 -6.96 3.86
N VAL A 178 -3.15 -5.62 3.85
CA VAL A 178 -4.36 -4.80 3.73
C VAL A 178 -5.09 -5.02 2.40
N LEU A 179 -4.37 -5.19 1.28
CA LEU A 179 -4.97 -5.50 -0.02
C LEU A 179 -5.73 -6.82 -0.03
N VAL A 180 -5.25 -7.81 0.73
CA VAL A 180 -5.82 -9.16 0.77
C VAL A 180 -6.95 -9.28 1.79
N ASN A 181 -6.77 -8.71 2.97
CA ASN A 181 -7.62 -8.93 4.14
C ASN A 181 -8.51 -7.71 4.49
N GLY A 182 -8.30 -6.57 3.84
CA GLY A 182 -8.94 -5.32 4.20
C GLY A 182 -8.30 -4.63 5.39
N GLY A 183 -8.89 -3.52 5.82
CA GLY A 183 -8.38 -2.71 6.93
C GLY A 183 -7.56 -1.50 6.47
N VAL A 184 -6.67 -1.01 7.33
CA VAL A 184 -5.96 0.26 7.14
C VAL A 184 -4.47 0.11 7.38
N PHE A 185 -3.64 0.55 6.44
CA PHE A 185 -2.24 0.92 6.71
C PHE A 185 -2.13 2.43 6.87
N ALA A 186 -1.37 2.89 7.87
CA ALA A 186 -1.13 4.30 8.07
C ALA A 186 0.32 4.63 8.46
N TYR A 187 0.77 5.74 7.92
CA TYR A 187 1.99 6.42 8.33
C TYR A 187 1.67 7.91 8.58
N PRO A 188 1.03 8.24 9.72
CA PRO A 188 0.62 9.61 10.03
C PRO A 188 1.82 10.56 10.13
N ALA A 189 1.57 11.85 9.93
CA ALA A 189 2.48 12.88 10.38
C ALA A 189 2.57 12.87 11.91
N ASP A 190 3.75 13.13 12.44
CA ASP A 190 4.01 13.25 13.87
C ASP A 190 4.89 14.47 14.16
N VAL A 191 5.13 14.75 15.44
CA VAL A 191 5.96 15.89 15.87
C VAL A 191 7.38 15.84 15.30
N ARG A 192 7.93 14.63 15.08
CA ARG A 192 9.28 14.44 14.52
C ARG A 192 9.28 14.51 12.99
N ASN A 193 8.16 14.13 12.38
CA ASN A 193 7.96 14.08 10.94
C ASN A 193 6.69 14.83 10.55
N PRO A 194 6.68 16.17 10.65
CA PRO A 194 5.47 16.97 10.43
C PRO A 194 4.95 16.91 8.97
N ASN A 195 5.80 16.53 8.04
CA ASN A 195 5.45 16.30 6.64
C ASN A 195 5.27 14.80 6.30
N GLY A 196 5.14 13.96 7.32
CA GLY A 196 5.13 12.51 7.12
C GLY A 196 6.51 11.92 6.84
N LYS A 197 6.56 10.61 6.58
CA LYS A 197 7.82 9.88 6.40
C LYS A 197 7.91 9.17 5.05
N LEU A 198 6.77 8.76 4.48
CA LEU A 198 6.71 8.09 3.19
C LEU A 198 7.17 9.02 2.05
N ARG A 199 7.89 8.47 1.09
CA ARG A 199 8.29 9.19 -0.13
C ARG A 199 7.14 9.20 -1.14
N LEU A 200 6.72 10.39 -1.53
CA LEU A 200 5.58 10.53 -2.44
C LEU A 200 5.82 9.84 -3.79
N LEU A 201 7.02 10.02 -4.37
CA LEU A 201 7.24 9.74 -5.78
C LEU A 201 7.38 8.23 -6.08
N TYR A 202 8.11 7.50 -5.23
CA TYR A 202 8.51 6.13 -5.49
C TYR A 202 7.98 5.09 -4.47
N GLU A 203 7.23 5.55 -3.43
CA GLU A 203 6.49 4.71 -2.49
C GLU A 203 4.99 5.07 -2.54
N GLY A 204 4.63 6.29 -2.14
CA GLY A 204 3.24 6.74 -2.00
C GLY A 204 2.42 6.66 -3.29
N ASN A 205 2.92 7.24 -4.38
CA ASN A 205 2.19 7.27 -5.65
C ASN A 205 1.99 5.88 -6.29
N PRO A 206 3.03 5.00 -6.39
CA PRO A 206 2.85 3.65 -6.90
C PRO A 206 1.85 2.84 -6.08
N ILE A 207 1.98 2.84 -4.76
CA ILE A 207 1.06 2.12 -3.87
C ILE A 207 -0.35 2.71 -3.96
N ALA A 208 -0.50 4.04 -4.02
CA ALA A 208 -1.79 4.69 -4.20
C ALA A 208 -2.49 4.25 -5.49
N MET A 209 -1.75 4.11 -6.60
CA MET A 209 -2.32 3.62 -7.85
C MET A 209 -2.85 2.19 -7.70
N ILE A 210 -2.10 1.30 -7.04
CA ILE A 210 -2.51 -0.09 -6.82
C ILE A 210 -3.75 -0.16 -5.93
N VAL A 211 -3.75 0.57 -4.81
CA VAL A 211 -4.87 0.57 -3.85
C VAL A 211 -6.14 1.15 -4.47
N GLU A 212 -6.05 2.29 -5.21
CA GLU A 212 -7.19 2.87 -5.91
C GLU A 212 -7.74 1.92 -7.00
N GLU A 213 -6.88 1.28 -7.79
CA GLU A 213 -7.30 0.29 -8.80
C GLU A 213 -7.92 -0.97 -8.18
N ALA A 214 -7.52 -1.33 -6.96
CA ALA A 214 -8.17 -2.39 -6.19
C ALA A 214 -9.51 -1.97 -5.55
N GLY A 215 -9.91 -0.69 -5.65
CA GLY A 215 -11.15 -0.15 -5.09
C GLY A 215 -11.02 0.40 -3.67
N GLY A 216 -9.79 0.57 -3.17
CA GLY A 216 -9.47 1.20 -1.89
C GLY A 216 -9.33 2.71 -1.95
N ILE A 217 -8.95 3.30 -0.83
CA ILE A 217 -8.65 4.72 -0.66
C ILE A 217 -7.16 4.89 -0.36
N ALA A 218 -6.55 5.92 -0.97
CA ALA A 218 -5.18 6.35 -0.73
C ALA A 218 -5.15 7.86 -0.51
N THR A 219 -4.91 8.29 0.73
CA THR A 219 -5.02 9.71 1.12
C THR A 219 -3.86 10.15 2.02
N THR A 220 -3.57 11.45 1.99
CA THR A 220 -2.68 12.08 2.99
C THR A 220 -3.42 12.39 4.29
N GLY A 221 -4.72 12.12 4.36
CA GLY A 221 -5.66 12.62 5.36
C GLY A 221 -6.31 13.96 4.95
N PHE A 222 -5.84 14.62 3.89
CA PHE A 222 -6.36 15.91 3.41
C PHE A 222 -6.73 15.90 1.92
N GLU A 223 -6.01 15.14 1.13
CA GLU A 223 -6.19 15.01 -0.32
C GLU A 223 -5.76 13.61 -0.78
N ALA A 224 -6.22 13.19 -1.95
CA ALA A 224 -5.76 11.94 -2.54
C ALA A 224 -4.26 12.02 -2.83
N ILE A 225 -3.52 10.95 -2.49
CA ILE A 225 -2.06 10.93 -2.63
C ILE A 225 -1.61 11.23 -4.06
N ARG A 226 -2.32 10.68 -5.06
CA ARG A 226 -1.97 10.87 -6.48
C ARG A 226 -2.22 12.27 -7.00
N ASP A 227 -2.95 13.11 -6.27
CA ASP A 227 -3.20 14.52 -6.64
C ASP A 227 -2.15 15.46 -6.06
N VAL A 228 -1.38 15.02 -5.05
CA VAL A 228 -0.29 15.80 -4.46
C VAL A 228 0.75 16.15 -5.51
N ARG A 229 1.09 17.43 -5.61
CA ARG A 229 2.17 17.90 -6.50
C ARG A 229 3.53 17.73 -5.82
N PRO A 230 4.41 16.85 -6.34
CA PRO A 230 5.74 16.68 -5.78
C PRO A 230 6.55 17.97 -5.86
N GLN A 231 7.28 18.30 -4.80
CA GLN A 231 8.19 19.45 -4.74
C GLN A 231 9.64 19.03 -5.06
N SER A 232 9.95 17.76 -4.86
CA SER A 232 11.28 17.17 -5.12
C SER A 232 11.14 15.66 -5.32
N VAL A 233 12.22 15.00 -5.75
CA VAL A 233 12.28 13.53 -5.88
C VAL A 233 12.02 12.86 -4.53
N HIS A 234 12.49 13.45 -3.44
CA HIS A 234 12.38 12.89 -2.09
C HIS A 234 11.27 13.56 -1.24
N HIS A 235 10.28 14.18 -1.88
CA HIS A 235 9.13 14.75 -1.18
C HIS A 235 8.47 13.70 -0.28
N ARG A 236 8.25 14.05 0.98
CA ARG A 236 7.62 13.17 1.99
C ARG A 236 6.20 13.61 2.26
N ILE A 237 5.35 12.61 2.54
CA ILE A 237 3.94 12.81 2.87
C ILE A 237 3.54 11.92 4.06
N PRO A 238 2.53 12.32 4.84
CA PRO A 238 1.74 11.38 5.62
C PRO A 238 0.91 10.53 4.66
N ALA A 239 0.61 9.30 5.01
CA ALA A 239 -0.10 8.41 4.11
C ALA A 239 -1.03 7.46 4.87
N PHE A 240 -2.21 7.22 4.27
CA PHE A 240 -3.22 6.29 4.70
C PHE A 240 -3.72 5.53 3.48
N PHE A 241 -3.70 4.20 3.56
CA PHE A 241 -4.14 3.31 2.49
C PHE A 241 -5.05 2.26 3.09
N GLY A 242 -6.12 1.90 2.41
CA GLY A 242 -6.94 0.80 2.91
C GLY A 242 -8.32 0.72 2.34
N SER A 243 -9.14 -0.02 3.04
CA SER A 243 -10.53 -0.28 2.74
C SER A 243 -11.36 1.00 2.77
N PRO A 244 -12.29 1.16 1.83
CA PRO A 244 -13.06 2.41 1.74
C PRO A 244 -13.90 2.69 2.99
N ASP A 245 -14.57 1.67 3.56
CA ASP A 245 -15.45 1.89 4.70
C ASP A 245 -14.68 2.23 5.98
N ASP A 246 -13.42 1.77 6.08
CA ASP A 246 -12.54 2.06 7.22
C ASP A 246 -11.87 3.44 7.10
N LEU A 247 -11.59 3.91 5.86
CA LEU A 247 -10.88 5.18 5.64
C LEU A 247 -11.80 6.38 5.36
N LEU A 248 -13.02 6.16 4.88
CA LEU A 248 -13.98 7.26 4.67
C LEU A 248 -14.18 8.13 5.93
N PRO A 249 -14.26 7.57 7.16
CA PRO A 249 -14.39 8.37 8.36
C PRO A 249 -13.22 9.33 8.59
N LEU A 250 -11.99 8.98 8.20
CA LEU A 250 -10.83 9.88 8.30
C LEU A 250 -11.02 11.18 7.51
N LEU A 251 -11.82 11.16 6.44
CA LEU A 251 -12.10 12.31 5.59
C LEU A 251 -13.20 13.21 6.17
N ASP A 252 -13.80 12.84 7.31
CA ASP A 252 -14.76 13.69 8.03
C ASP A 252 -14.07 14.98 8.51
N PRO A 253 -14.70 16.13 8.38
CA PRO A 253 -14.18 17.40 8.88
C PRO A 253 -13.72 17.40 10.34
N ARG A 254 -14.25 16.51 11.20
CA ARG A 254 -13.81 16.34 12.59
C ARG A 254 -12.31 16.07 12.70
N TYR A 255 -11.78 15.20 11.82
CA TYR A 255 -10.36 14.81 11.82
C TYR A 255 -9.48 15.73 10.96
N LEU A 256 -10.08 16.52 10.04
CA LEU A 256 -9.37 17.41 9.11
C LEU A 256 -9.01 18.78 9.72
N HIS A 257 -9.74 19.22 10.77
CA HIS A 257 -9.63 20.59 11.30
C HIS A 257 -8.44 20.85 12.25
N SER A 258 -7.60 19.87 12.54
CA SER A 258 -6.42 20.07 13.42
C SER A 258 -5.37 21.04 12.87
N LYS A 259 -5.43 21.43 11.58
CA LYS A 259 -4.52 22.43 10.98
C LYS A 259 -4.80 23.89 11.29
N LYS A 260 -5.94 24.23 11.93
CA LYS A 260 -6.33 25.64 12.14
C LYS A 260 -6.01 26.22 13.52
N ARG A 261 -5.30 25.49 14.37
CA ARG A 261 -4.89 26.00 15.69
C ARG A 261 -3.36 25.96 15.85
N ARG A 262 -2.65 26.70 14.99
CA ARG A 262 -1.29 27.19 15.27
C ARG A 262 -1.08 28.52 14.56
#